data_dc136b60348e38e04ee08f93ee6bac7e
#
_entry.id   dc136b60348e38e04ee08f93ee6bac7e
#
_cell.length_a   1.000
_cell.length_b   1.000
_cell.length_c   1.000
_cell.angle_alpha   90.00
_cell.angle_beta   90.00
_cell.angle_gamma   90.00
#
_symmetry.space_group_name_H-M   'P 1'
#
loop_
_entity.id
_entity.type
_entity.pdbx_description
1 polymer ?
#
loop_
_entity_poly.entity_id
_entity_poly.type
_entity_poly.pdbx_seq_one_letter_code
_entity_poly.pdbx_strand_id
1 'polypeptide(L)'
;MACTAVVLCAMGLLGGTATAACADDPKNPSADAERAAGAKTAADADARRLDDVRKKIDALYRKAEQATDAYNAATEQVELQQKEIVKLARSIDSAQRRLADVKRRAGALASAQYRGGGMPAEAKLMLNVDPGGFLDNATLARKGQLAAKRMISQLSHLEGDLKGYSDAATDRWEKLEANRKKKESAQRDIKKKIDEAKQLESRLAAKEKDRLKKLEDELAFQQQQKWLDSGVLKDIGNKASAPGKKAISYATAQIGKDYVWGAEGPDTFDCSGLTLRAWQAGGRTIPRTSQEQWHQLPRVALKDMRPGDLIIYFSDASHVGMYLGDGAIVHAPRPGRQVTITGAGSMPILGVVRPDGDG
;
A
#
# COMPACT_ATOMS: atom_id res chain seq x y z
N MET A 1 -54.77 -25.50 -10.74
CA MET A 1 -54.97 -26.62 -11.66
C MET A 1 -53.72 -27.48 -11.52
N ALA A 2 -53.62 -28.46 -10.65
CA ALA A 2 -54.29 -29.76 -10.57
C ALA A 2 -53.96 -30.62 -11.80
N CYS A 3 -53.21 -31.68 -11.55
CA CYS A 3 -53.37 -33.09 -11.92
C CYS A 3 -52.07 -33.83 -11.66
N THR A 4 -51.94 -34.58 -10.52
CA THR A 4 -52.40 -35.95 -10.25
C THR A 4 -51.64 -36.98 -11.10
N ALA A 5 -50.75 -37.67 -10.48
CA ALA A 5 -50.63 -39.06 -10.01
C ALA A 5 -51.15 -40.15 -10.97
N VAL A 6 -50.38 -41.22 -11.14
CA VAL A 6 -50.91 -42.61 -11.04
C VAL A 6 -49.74 -43.59 -10.75
N VAL A 7 -49.93 -44.35 -9.70
CA VAL A 7 -49.24 -45.55 -9.28
C VAL A 7 -49.82 -46.74 -10.02
N LEU A 8 -49.03 -47.72 -10.37
CA LEU A 8 -49.51 -49.06 -10.66
C LEU A 8 -48.54 -50.13 -10.11
N CYS A 9 -49.01 -50.80 -9.06
CA CYS A 9 -48.50 -52.05 -8.56
C CYS A 9 -48.87 -53.21 -9.54
N ALA A 10 -47.96 -54.15 -9.69
CA ALA A 10 -48.33 -55.50 -10.07
C ALA A 10 -47.57 -56.50 -9.21
N MET A 11 -48.35 -57.24 -8.43
CA MET A 11 -47.93 -58.41 -7.69
C MET A 11 -47.76 -59.60 -8.60
N GLY A 12 -46.78 -60.45 -8.30
CA GLY A 12 -46.67 -61.82 -8.79
C GLY A 12 -46.02 -62.71 -7.75
N LEU A 13 -46.87 -63.52 -7.07
CA LEU A 13 -46.55 -64.59 -6.14
C LEU A 13 -46.16 -65.87 -6.88
N LEU A 14 -45.14 -66.54 -6.33
CA LEU A 14 -45.03 -68.03 -6.18
C LEU A 14 -43.53 -68.30 -5.95
N GLY A 15 -43.06 -68.66 -4.75
CA GLY A 15 -43.27 -69.98 -4.12
C GLY A 15 -41.98 -70.80 -4.20
N GLY A 16 -41.17 -70.85 -3.10
CA GLY A 16 -39.99 -71.69 -3.05
C GLY A 16 -39.24 -71.49 -1.73
N THR A 17 -39.59 -72.33 -0.72
CA THR A 17 -38.85 -72.42 0.54
C THR A 17 -37.51 -73.10 0.32
N ALA A 18 -36.41 -72.32 0.45
CA ALA A 18 -35.11 -72.88 0.68
C ALA A 18 -34.52 -72.20 1.93
N THR A 19 -34.52 -72.88 3.03
CA THR A 19 -33.73 -72.47 4.19
C THR A 19 -32.26 -72.63 3.87
N ALA A 20 -31.64 -71.52 3.47
CA ALA A 20 -30.21 -71.46 3.48
C ALA A 20 -29.77 -70.95 4.84
N ALA A 21 -29.15 -71.81 5.63
CA ALA A 21 -28.40 -71.44 6.80
C ALA A 21 -27.37 -70.44 6.43
N CYS A 22 -27.47 -69.21 6.98
CA CYS A 22 -26.35 -68.22 6.94
C CYS A 22 -25.22 -68.87 7.80
N ALA A 23 -24.27 -69.48 7.13
CA ALA A 23 -22.95 -69.68 7.70
C ALA A 23 -22.34 -68.29 7.91
N ASP A 24 -22.15 -67.91 9.17
CA ASP A 24 -21.26 -66.79 9.53
C ASP A 24 -19.90 -67.10 8.98
N ASP A 25 -19.55 -66.38 7.88
CA ASP A 25 -18.20 -66.41 7.32
C ASP A 25 -17.27 -65.75 8.34
N PRO A 26 -16.25 -66.46 8.85
CA PRO A 26 -15.35 -65.85 9.82
C PRO A 26 -14.68 -64.65 9.15
N LYS A 27 -14.95 -63.45 9.68
CA LYS A 27 -14.34 -62.21 9.28
C LYS A 27 -12.86 -62.47 9.01
N ASN A 28 -12.43 -62.33 7.75
CA ASN A 28 -11.04 -62.47 7.36
C ASN A 28 -10.29 -61.22 7.86
N PRO A 29 -9.50 -61.30 8.94
CA PRO A 29 -8.86 -60.13 9.54
C PRO A 29 -7.82 -59.49 8.60
N SER A 30 -7.38 -60.22 7.56
CA SER A 30 -6.45 -59.67 6.55
C SER A 30 -7.16 -58.75 5.55
N ALA A 31 -8.41 -59.03 5.17
CA ALA A 31 -9.18 -58.18 4.27
C ALA A 31 -9.60 -56.85 4.91
N ASP A 32 -9.91 -56.86 6.19
CA ASP A 32 -10.21 -55.63 6.95
C ASP A 32 -8.94 -54.81 7.21
N ALA A 33 -7.79 -55.48 7.44
CA ALA A 33 -6.50 -54.80 7.55
C ALA A 33 -6.04 -54.17 6.23
N GLU A 34 -6.22 -54.85 5.09
CA GLU A 34 -5.91 -54.30 3.75
C GLU A 34 -6.84 -53.15 3.38
N ARG A 35 -8.13 -53.21 3.69
CA ARG A 35 -9.07 -52.10 3.50
C ARG A 35 -8.75 -50.92 4.40
N ALA A 36 -8.37 -51.14 5.65
CA ALA A 36 -7.94 -50.09 6.56
C ALA A 36 -6.62 -49.44 6.11
N ALA A 37 -5.67 -50.23 5.61
CA ALA A 37 -4.41 -49.74 5.04
C ALA A 37 -4.67 -48.94 3.76
N GLY A 38 -5.54 -49.40 2.86
CA GLY A 38 -5.95 -48.67 1.66
C GLY A 38 -6.69 -47.38 1.96
N ALA A 39 -7.57 -47.37 2.95
CA ALA A 39 -8.26 -46.16 3.39
C ALA A 39 -7.30 -45.13 4.02
N LYS A 40 -6.28 -45.57 4.76
CA LYS A 40 -5.25 -44.70 5.35
C LYS A 40 -4.37 -44.10 4.29
N THR A 41 -3.93 -44.86 3.29
CA THR A 41 -3.12 -44.35 2.18
C THR A 41 -3.90 -43.34 1.31
N ALA A 42 -5.19 -43.55 1.07
CA ALA A 42 -6.06 -42.62 0.38
C ALA A 42 -6.26 -41.31 1.18
N ALA A 43 -6.47 -41.40 2.49
CA ALA A 43 -6.60 -40.26 3.39
C ALA A 43 -5.29 -39.42 3.44
N ASP A 44 -4.13 -40.08 3.45
CA ASP A 44 -2.82 -39.44 3.43
C ASP A 44 -2.54 -38.76 2.08
N ALA A 45 -2.98 -39.35 0.96
CA ALA A 45 -2.88 -38.73 -0.36
C ALA A 45 -3.76 -37.49 -0.49
N ASP A 46 -5.00 -37.54 0.03
CA ASP A 46 -5.92 -36.41 0.07
C ASP A 46 -5.38 -35.26 0.96
N ALA A 47 -4.79 -35.61 2.12
CA ALA A 47 -4.18 -34.64 3.01
C ALA A 47 -3.01 -33.90 2.33
N ARG A 48 -2.14 -34.64 1.62
CA ARG A 48 -1.03 -34.03 0.84
C ARG A 48 -1.54 -33.15 -0.28
N ARG A 49 -2.55 -33.59 -1.03
CA ARG A 49 -3.19 -32.79 -2.08
C ARG A 49 -3.75 -31.49 -1.53
N LEU A 50 -4.41 -31.53 -0.38
CA LEU A 50 -4.99 -30.36 0.26
C LEU A 50 -3.91 -29.40 0.78
N ASP A 51 -2.81 -29.90 1.32
CA ASP A 51 -1.66 -29.08 1.73
C ASP A 51 -0.98 -28.41 0.54
N ASP A 52 -0.86 -29.09 -0.60
CA ASP A 52 -0.33 -28.49 -1.83
C ASP A 52 -1.24 -27.39 -2.38
N VAL A 53 -2.57 -27.55 -2.31
CA VAL A 53 -3.52 -26.51 -2.68
C VAL A 53 -3.40 -25.32 -1.72
N ARG A 54 -3.31 -25.57 -0.40
CA ARG A 54 -3.06 -24.52 0.59
C ARG A 54 -1.81 -23.72 0.27
N LYS A 55 -0.68 -24.39 0.06
CA LYS A 55 0.60 -23.73 -0.28
C LYS A 55 0.49 -22.86 -1.54
N LYS A 56 -0.26 -23.31 -2.55
CA LYS A 56 -0.49 -22.53 -3.77
C LYS A 56 -1.35 -21.30 -3.50
N ILE A 57 -2.41 -21.44 -2.72
CA ILE A 57 -3.29 -20.33 -2.32
C ILE A 57 -2.48 -19.30 -1.51
N ASP A 58 -1.73 -19.73 -0.51
CA ASP A 58 -0.87 -18.87 0.31
C ASP A 58 0.18 -18.12 -0.53
N ALA A 59 0.79 -18.81 -1.51
CA ALA A 59 1.76 -18.20 -2.42
C ALA A 59 1.11 -17.14 -3.34
N LEU A 60 -0.13 -17.36 -3.80
CA LEU A 60 -0.86 -16.40 -4.61
C LEU A 60 -1.26 -15.16 -3.80
N TYR A 61 -1.78 -15.33 -2.60
CA TYR A 61 -2.11 -14.20 -1.73
C TYR A 61 -0.86 -13.40 -1.34
N ARG A 62 0.26 -14.06 -1.03
CA ARG A 62 1.54 -13.38 -0.77
C ARG A 62 2.02 -12.55 -1.96
N LYS A 63 1.92 -13.08 -3.18
CA LYS A 63 2.23 -12.31 -4.40
C LYS A 63 1.27 -11.14 -4.60
N ALA A 64 0.00 -11.28 -4.21
CA ALA A 64 -0.95 -10.18 -4.22
C ALA A 64 -0.59 -9.10 -3.19
N GLU A 65 -0.12 -9.47 -2.00
CA GLU A 65 0.39 -8.53 -0.98
C GLU A 65 1.61 -7.75 -1.47
N GLN A 66 2.61 -8.43 -2.07
CA GLN A 66 3.76 -7.77 -2.70
C GLN A 66 3.34 -6.77 -3.78
N ALA A 67 2.37 -7.13 -4.63
CA ALA A 67 1.84 -6.24 -5.64
C ALA A 67 1.02 -5.09 -5.01
N THR A 68 0.37 -5.31 -3.87
CA THR A 68 -0.33 -4.28 -3.08
C THR A 68 0.63 -3.20 -2.60
N ASP A 69 1.79 -3.59 -2.10
CA ASP A 69 2.82 -2.65 -1.68
C ASP A 69 3.34 -1.82 -2.86
N ALA A 70 3.61 -2.47 -4.00
CA ALA A 70 4.00 -1.76 -5.22
C ALA A 70 2.91 -0.78 -5.70
N TYR A 71 1.64 -1.16 -5.59
CA TYR A 71 0.50 -0.30 -5.89
C TYR A 71 0.43 0.91 -4.96
N ASN A 72 0.59 0.70 -3.65
CA ASN A 72 0.52 1.75 -2.64
C ASN A 72 1.69 2.74 -2.80
N ALA A 73 2.91 2.24 -2.98
CA ALA A 73 4.09 3.07 -3.23
C ALA A 73 3.92 3.91 -4.52
N ALA A 74 3.43 3.31 -5.60
CA ALA A 74 3.15 4.03 -6.84
C ALA A 74 2.04 5.08 -6.66
N THR A 75 1.02 4.81 -5.83
CA THR A 75 -0.07 5.74 -5.53
C THR A 75 0.45 6.96 -4.79
N GLU A 76 1.25 6.77 -3.75
CA GLU A 76 1.88 7.86 -3.01
C GLU A 76 2.75 8.75 -3.91
N GLN A 77 3.58 8.14 -4.78
CA GLN A 77 4.40 8.86 -5.73
C GLN A 77 3.56 9.68 -6.73
N VAL A 78 2.44 9.14 -7.20
CA VAL A 78 1.49 9.86 -8.07
C VAL A 78 0.94 11.09 -7.36
N GLU A 79 0.52 10.98 -6.11
CA GLU A 79 -0.01 12.10 -5.33
C GLU A 79 1.03 13.19 -5.06
N LEU A 80 2.25 12.79 -4.70
CA LEU A 80 3.36 13.73 -4.48
C LEU A 80 3.66 14.52 -5.75
N GLN A 81 3.76 13.83 -6.88
CA GLN A 81 4.06 14.47 -8.16
C GLN A 81 2.94 15.36 -8.65
N GLN A 82 1.68 15.01 -8.44
CA GLN A 82 0.55 15.88 -8.73
C GLN A 82 0.63 17.20 -7.93
N LYS A 83 0.93 17.13 -6.64
CA LYS A 83 1.10 18.31 -5.78
C LYS A 83 2.26 19.20 -6.28
N GLU A 84 3.38 18.60 -6.67
CA GLU A 84 4.52 19.34 -7.22
C GLU A 84 4.20 20.01 -8.56
N ILE A 85 3.51 19.33 -9.47
CA ILE A 85 3.06 19.89 -10.76
C ILE A 85 2.16 21.11 -10.53
N VAL A 86 1.20 21.04 -9.61
CA VAL A 86 0.33 22.17 -9.26
C VAL A 86 1.16 23.35 -8.72
N LYS A 87 2.17 23.08 -7.88
CA LYS A 87 3.07 24.12 -7.36
C LYS A 87 3.88 24.78 -8.48
N LEU A 88 4.44 23.98 -9.40
CA LEU A 88 5.17 24.48 -10.56
C LEU A 88 4.27 25.30 -11.49
N ALA A 89 3.05 24.85 -11.76
CA ALA A 89 2.07 25.61 -12.56
C ALA A 89 1.80 27.01 -11.99
N ARG A 90 1.67 27.14 -10.66
CA ARG A 90 1.53 28.44 -9.99
C ARG A 90 2.79 29.30 -10.13
N SER A 91 3.99 28.69 -10.07
CA SER A 91 5.26 29.41 -10.27
C SER A 91 5.39 29.91 -11.69
N ILE A 92 5.02 29.11 -12.69
CA ILE A 92 4.99 29.49 -14.11
C ILE A 92 4.05 30.68 -14.34
N ASP A 93 2.81 30.62 -13.85
CA ASP A 93 1.83 31.70 -13.96
C ASP A 93 2.34 33.00 -13.32
N SER A 94 2.93 32.93 -12.14
CA SER A 94 3.54 34.09 -11.46
C SER A 94 4.71 34.68 -12.27
N ALA A 95 5.60 33.82 -12.80
CA ALA A 95 6.73 34.27 -13.61
C ALA A 95 6.25 34.90 -14.91
N GLN A 96 5.25 34.34 -15.58
CA GLN A 96 4.65 34.89 -16.80
C GLN A 96 4.04 36.27 -16.56
N ARG A 97 3.30 36.48 -15.47
CA ARG A 97 2.74 37.80 -15.12
C ARG A 97 3.83 38.85 -14.89
N ARG A 98 4.89 38.50 -14.15
CA ARG A 98 6.04 39.39 -13.92
C ARG A 98 6.75 39.70 -15.20
N LEU A 99 6.97 38.71 -16.06
CA LEU A 99 7.60 38.90 -17.37
C LEU A 99 6.80 39.87 -18.25
N ALA A 100 5.46 39.68 -18.30
CA ALA A 100 4.55 40.56 -19.04
C ALA A 100 4.60 42.02 -18.51
N ASP A 101 4.68 42.20 -17.18
CA ASP A 101 4.76 43.52 -16.55
C ASP A 101 6.08 44.22 -16.91
N VAL A 102 7.22 43.53 -16.81
CA VAL A 102 8.52 44.08 -17.18
C VAL A 102 8.58 44.41 -18.69
N LYS A 103 8.01 43.53 -19.55
CA LYS A 103 7.89 43.79 -21.01
C LYS A 103 7.05 45.05 -21.31
N ARG A 104 5.92 45.25 -20.61
CA ARG A 104 5.11 46.48 -20.76
C ARG A 104 5.88 47.73 -20.34
N ARG A 105 6.59 47.70 -19.22
CA ARG A 105 7.43 48.84 -18.76
C ARG A 105 8.56 49.11 -19.73
N ALA A 106 9.22 48.11 -20.26
CA ALA A 106 10.26 48.25 -21.26
C ALA A 106 9.72 48.89 -22.54
N GLY A 107 8.57 48.41 -23.03
CA GLY A 107 7.90 49.00 -24.20
C GLY A 107 7.46 50.45 -23.99
N ALA A 108 6.95 50.82 -22.81
CA ALA A 108 6.60 52.17 -22.46
C ALA A 108 7.84 53.11 -22.45
N LEU A 109 8.94 52.64 -21.87
CA LEU A 109 10.22 53.39 -21.87
C LEU A 109 10.76 53.61 -23.29
N ALA A 110 10.80 52.55 -24.10
CA ALA A 110 11.25 52.65 -25.51
C ALA A 110 10.36 53.63 -26.35
N SER A 111 9.02 53.53 -26.14
CA SER A 111 8.10 54.46 -26.82
C SER A 111 8.25 55.91 -26.37
N ALA A 112 8.51 56.16 -25.09
CA ALA A 112 8.78 57.50 -24.58
C ALA A 112 10.08 58.07 -25.17
N GLN A 113 11.12 57.25 -25.27
CA GLN A 113 12.40 57.64 -25.87
C GLN A 113 12.26 57.97 -27.38
N TYR A 114 11.50 57.16 -28.14
CA TYR A 114 11.20 57.39 -29.55
C TYR A 114 10.41 58.68 -29.75
N ARG A 115 9.33 58.91 -28.99
CA ARG A 115 8.52 60.14 -29.09
C ARG A 115 9.28 61.40 -28.66
N GLY A 116 10.27 61.29 -27.80
CA GLY A 116 11.15 62.37 -27.38
C GLY A 116 12.18 62.83 -28.43
N GLY A 117 12.00 62.45 -29.70
CA GLY A 117 12.82 62.83 -30.83
C GLY A 117 13.96 61.87 -31.18
N GLY A 118 13.98 60.67 -30.64
CA GLY A 118 14.94 59.63 -31.06
C GLY A 118 16.41 59.87 -30.71
N MET A 119 16.71 61.05 -30.20
CA MET A 119 18.10 61.47 -29.92
C MET A 119 18.58 60.82 -28.63
N PRO A 120 19.71 60.07 -28.63
CA PRO A 120 20.30 59.48 -27.43
C PRO A 120 20.52 60.56 -26.35
N ALA A 121 20.37 60.15 -25.07
CA ALA A 121 20.53 61.05 -23.93
C ALA A 121 21.92 61.73 -23.93
N GLU A 122 22.94 61.02 -24.40
CA GLU A 122 24.32 61.52 -24.57
C GLU A 122 24.38 62.61 -25.60
N ALA A 123 23.67 62.50 -26.74
CA ALA A 123 23.63 63.51 -27.75
C ALA A 123 22.87 64.77 -27.31
N LYS A 124 21.77 64.61 -26.55
CA LYS A 124 21.09 65.78 -25.92
C LYS A 124 21.95 66.47 -24.91
N LEU A 125 22.79 65.75 -24.20
CA LEU A 125 23.73 66.28 -23.24
C LEU A 125 24.76 67.21 -23.91
N MET A 126 25.32 66.80 -25.09
CA MET A 126 26.31 67.55 -25.83
C MET A 126 25.77 68.84 -26.51
N LEU A 127 24.46 68.92 -26.71
CA LEU A 127 23.76 70.04 -27.29
C LEU A 127 23.24 71.07 -26.26
N ASN A 128 23.47 70.85 -24.97
CA ASN A 128 22.99 71.71 -23.91
C ASN A 128 24.02 72.80 -23.58
N VAL A 129 23.61 74.08 -23.73
CA VAL A 129 24.48 75.25 -23.58
C VAL A 129 24.55 75.74 -22.12
N ASP A 130 23.70 75.24 -21.22
CA ASP A 130 23.67 75.59 -19.79
C ASP A 130 24.51 74.63 -18.93
N PRO A 131 25.60 75.15 -18.25
CA PRO A 131 26.44 74.25 -17.41
C PRO A 131 25.72 73.61 -16.20
N GLY A 132 24.72 74.27 -15.62
CA GLY A 132 23.92 73.71 -14.50
C GLY A 132 23.00 72.60 -14.99
N GLY A 133 22.30 72.85 -16.08
CA GLY A 133 21.45 71.86 -16.72
C GLY A 133 22.23 70.68 -17.30
N PHE A 134 23.49 70.82 -17.63
CA PHE A 134 24.35 69.72 -18.09
C PHE A 134 24.54 68.64 -17.02
N LEU A 135 24.91 69.04 -15.80
CA LEU A 135 25.13 68.13 -14.70
C LEU A 135 23.81 67.32 -14.28
N ASP A 136 22.66 68.01 -14.26
CA ASP A 136 21.39 67.42 -13.99
C ASP A 136 20.98 66.46 -15.08
N ASN A 137 21.14 66.79 -16.34
CA ASN A 137 20.87 65.96 -17.49
C ASN A 137 21.81 64.71 -17.55
N ALA A 138 23.11 64.90 -17.20
CA ALA A 138 24.08 63.82 -17.10
C ALA A 138 23.66 62.81 -16.01
N THR A 139 23.21 63.29 -14.86
CA THR A 139 22.73 62.49 -13.79
C THR A 139 21.43 61.70 -14.17
N LEU A 140 20.53 62.37 -14.89
CA LEU A 140 19.28 61.74 -15.37
C LEU A 140 19.56 60.67 -16.44
N ALA A 141 20.49 60.93 -17.38
CA ALA A 141 20.93 59.96 -18.39
C ALA A 141 21.51 58.71 -17.74
N ARG A 142 22.41 58.90 -16.75
CA ARG A 142 23.01 57.79 -16.00
C ARG A 142 21.96 56.96 -15.25
N LYS A 143 20.97 57.59 -14.59
CA LYS A 143 19.84 56.91 -13.94
C LYS A 143 19.03 56.10 -14.96
N GLY A 144 18.77 56.66 -16.14
CA GLY A 144 18.06 55.99 -17.24
C GLY A 144 18.81 54.74 -17.74
N GLN A 145 20.12 54.83 -17.96
CA GLN A 145 20.96 53.71 -18.36
C GLN A 145 20.96 52.57 -17.29
N LEU A 146 21.11 52.94 -16.02
CA LEU A 146 21.04 51.97 -14.91
C LEU A 146 19.67 51.30 -14.82
N ALA A 147 18.59 52.05 -15.03
CA ALA A 147 17.24 51.48 -15.05
C ALA A 147 17.04 50.51 -16.21
N ALA A 148 17.51 50.86 -17.42
CA ALA A 148 17.45 49.97 -18.57
C ALA A 148 18.26 48.68 -18.36
N LYS A 149 19.50 48.80 -17.84
CA LYS A 149 20.35 47.64 -17.52
C LYS A 149 19.69 46.71 -16.50
N ARG A 150 19.10 47.26 -15.44
CA ARG A 150 18.34 46.47 -14.44
C ARG A 150 17.15 45.76 -15.08
N MET A 151 16.42 46.43 -15.97
CA MET A 151 15.25 45.84 -16.64
C MET A 151 15.65 44.69 -17.58
N ILE A 152 16.73 44.83 -18.34
CA ILE A 152 17.29 43.78 -19.20
C ILE A 152 17.71 42.57 -18.32
N SER A 153 18.41 42.79 -17.21
CA SER A 153 18.78 41.73 -16.27
C SER A 153 17.55 41.04 -15.69
N GLN A 154 16.52 41.79 -15.29
CA GLN A 154 15.24 41.21 -14.81
C GLN A 154 14.56 40.37 -15.88
N LEU A 155 14.50 40.79 -17.13
CA LEU A 155 13.93 40.02 -18.24
C LEU A 155 14.66 38.68 -18.39
N SER A 156 16.01 38.72 -18.46
CA SER A 156 16.83 37.52 -18.60
C SER A 156 16.63 36.54 -17.44
N HIS A 157 16.58 37.04 -16.20
CA HIS A 157 16.32 36.19 -15.04
C HIS A 157 14.92 35.55 -15.09
N LEU A 158 13.87 36.34 -15.40
CA LEU A 158 12.49 35.80 -15.46
C LEU A 158 12.30 34.79 -16.61
N GLU A 159 12.98 34.98 -17.74
CA GLU A 159 12.99 34.02 -18.85
C GLU A 159 13.71 32.73 -18.46
N GLY A 160 14.85 32.86 -17.74
CA GLY A 160 15.56 31.69 -17.17
C GLY A 160 14.72 30.91 -16.15
N ASP A 161 14.07 31.61 -15.20
CA ASP A 161 13.19 31.02 -14.22
C ASP A 161 12.04 30.30 -14.90
N LEU A 162 11.39 30.93 -15.89
CA LEU A 162 10.28 30.36 -16.63
C LEU A 162 10.67 29.06 -17.34
N LYS A 163 11.85 29.06 -17.99
CA LYS A 163 12.41 27.87 -18.61
C LYS A 163 12.65 26.77 -17.58
N GLY A 164 13.29 27.11 -16.45
CA GLY A 164 13.56 26.13 -15.37
C GLY A 164 12.30 25.52 -14.79
N TYR A 165 11.25 26.30 -14.57
CA TYR A 165 9.96 25.77 -14.10
C TYR A 165 9.28 24.90 -15.14
N SER A 166 9.38 25.25 -16.43
CA SER A 166 8.82 24.45 -17.53
C SER A 166 9.53 23.10 -17.65
N ASP A 167 10.86 23.11 -17.63
CA ASP A 167 11.67 21.88 -17.70
C ASP A 167 11.35 20.97 -16.49
N ALA A 168 11.29 21.56 -15.28
CA ALA A 168 10.92 20.81 -14.08
C ALA A 168 9.49 20.24 -14.14
N ALA A 169 8.53 20.97 -14.70
CA ALA A 169 7.16 20.49 -14.85
C ALA A 169 7.09 19.31 -15.83
N THR A 170 7.86 19.35 -16.91
CA THR A 170 7.95 18.24 -17.88
C THR A 170 8.54 17.00 -17.22
N ASP A 171 9.66 17.12 -16.49
CA ASP A 171 10.27 16.01 -15.75
C ASP A 171 9.29 15.37 -14.74
N ARG A 172 8.54 16.22 -14.02
CA ARG A 172 7.51 15.71 -13.07
C ARG A 172 6.36 15.01 -13.75
N TRP A 173 5.95 15.50 -14.92
CA TRP A 173 4.89 14.86 -15.71
C TRP A 173 5.32 13.49 -16.23
N GLU A 174 6.53 13.35 -16.74
CA GLU A 174 7.07 12.07 -17.21
C GLU A 174 7.12 11.03 -16.06
N LYS A 175 7.60 11.47 -14.88
CA LYS A 175 7.60 10.63 -13.68
C LYS A 175 6.19 10.24 -13.23
N LEU A 176 5.22 11.16 -13.31
CA LEU A 176 3.83 10.90 -13.02
C LEU A 176 3.26 9.80 -13.93
N GLU A 177 3.49 9.90 -15.24
CA GLU A 177 3.02 8.91 -16.20
C GLU A 177 3.69 7.54 -15.98
N ALA A 178 4.99 7.50 -15.69
CA ALA A 178 5.68 6.26 -15.36
C ALA A 178 5.11 5.59 -14.10
N ASN A 179 4.80 6.37 -13.06
CA ASN A 179 4.22 5.84 -11.81
C ASN A 179 2.74 5.43 -11.98
N ARG A 180 1.96 6.13 -12.81
CA ARG A 180 0.62 5.68 -13.20
C ARG A 180 0.64 4.31 -13.87
N LYS A 181 1.56 4.09 -14.82
CA LYS A 181 1.74 2.79 -15.47
C LYS A 181 2.14 1.68 -14.47
N LYS A 182 3.04 1.98 -13.52
CA LYS A 182 3.39 1.05 -12.44
C LYS A 182 2.18 0.71 -11.57
N LYS A 183 1.39 1.70 -11.17
CA LYS A 183 0.15 1.53 -10.40
C LYS A 183 -0.84 0.63 -11.12
N GLU A 184 -1.10 0.88 -12.41
CA GLU A 184 -2.01 0.06 -13.21
C GLU A 184 -1.51 -1.38 -13.40
N SER A 185 -0.21 -1.58 -13.60
CA SER A 185 0.39 -2.92 -13.68
C SER A 185 0.20 -3.67 -12.36
N ALA A 186 0.56 -3.06 -11.24
CA ALA A 186 0.38 -3.65 -9.92
C ALA A 186 -1.09 -4.00 -9.65
N GLN A 187 -2.03 -3.11 -10.01
CA GLN A 187 -3.46 -3.37 -9.88
C GLN A 187 -3.92 -4.60 -10.67
N ARG A 188 -3.46 -4.76 -11.91
CA ARG A 188 -3.76 -5.94 -12.72
C ARG A 188 -3.18 -7.21 -12.11
N ASP A 189 -1.95 -7.15 -11.60
CA ASP A 189 -1.28 -8.29 -10.98
C ASP A 189 -2.00 -8.73 -9.70
N ILE A 190 -2.41 -7.79 -8.83
CA ILE A 190 -3.19 -8.07 -7.63
C ILE A 190 -4.49 -8.78 -8.00
N LYS A 191 -5.27 -8.20 -8.91
CA LYS A 191 -6.54 -8.80 -9.35
C LYS A 191 -6.34 -10.20 -9.88
N LYS A 192 -5.37 -10.40 -10.76
CA LYS A 192 -5.04 -11.71 -11.33
C LYS A 192 -4.72 -12.74 -10.24
N LYS A 193 -3.88 -12.39 -9.26
CA LYS A 193 -3.47 -13.30 -8.19
C LYS A 193 -4.63 -13.64 -7.25
N ILE A 194 -5.46 -12.66 -6.92
CA ILE A 194 -6.67 -12.89 -6.10
C ILE A 194 -7.66 -13.77 -6.84
N ASP A 195 -7.90 -13.54 -8.14
CA ASP A 195 -8.82 -14.34 -8.94
C ASP A 195 -8.31 -15.78 -9.10
N GLU A 196 -7.03 -15.99 -9.32
CA GLU A 196 -6.39 -17.31 -9.36
C GLU A 196 -6.57 -18.05 -8.01
N ALA A 197 -6.35 -17.39 -6.88
CA ALA A 197 -6.54 -17.96 -5.55
C ALA A 197 -8.00 -18.35 -5.31
N LYS A 198 -8.95 -17.44 -5.60
CA LYS A 198 -10.40 -17.70 -5.49
C LYS A 198 -10.85 -18.85 -6.38
N GLN A 199 -10.31 -19.00 -7.59
CA GLN A 199 -10.60 -20.13 -8.46
C GLN A 199 -10.14 -21.47 -7.85
N LEU A 200 -8.95 -21.49 -7.22
CA LEU A 200 -8.49 -22.67 -6.51
C LEU A 200 -9.43 -23.02 -5.34
N GLU A 201 -9.79 -22.02 -4.53
CA GLU A 201 -10.72 -22.19 -3.41
C GLU A 201 -12.12 -22.65 -3.88
N SER A 202 -12.63 -22.12 -5.00
CA SER A 202 -13.96 -22.45 -5.53
C SER A 202 -14.08 -23.90 -6.00
N ARG A 203 -12.96 -24.50 -6.44
CA ARG A 203 -12.91 -25.92 -6.87
C ARG A 203 -12.96 -26.92 -5.71
N LEU A 204 -12.76 -26.44 -4.49
CA LEU A 204 -12.83 -27.29 -3.30
C LEU A 204 -14.29 -27.52 -2.88
N ALA A 205 -14.62 -28.76 -2.53
CA ALA A 205 -15.88 -29.09 -1.91
C ALA A 205 -16.00 -28.46 -0.51
N ALA A 206 -17.21 -28.28 0.02
CA ALA A 206 -17.41 -27.67 1.33
C ALA A 206 -16.58 -28.33 2.46
N LYS A 207 -16.56 -29.68 2.49
CA LYS A 207 -15.75 -30.43 3.46
C LYS A 207 -14.24 -30.18 3.31
N GLU A 208 -13.76 -30.00 2.08
CA GLU A 208 -12.35 -29.70 1.82
C GLU A 208 -11.99 -28.28 2.26
N LYS A 209 -12.90 -27.30 2.09
CA LYS A 209 -12.73 -25.92 2.60
C LYS A 209 -12.63 -25.90 4.13
N ASP A 210 -13.49 -26.66 4.82
CA ASP A 210 -13.44 -26.77 6.29
C ASP A 210 -12.14 -27.44 6.76
N ARG A 211 -11.67 -28.48 6.05
CA ARG A 211 -10.39 -29.13 6.34
C ARG A 211 -9.22 -28.20 6.07
N LEU A 212 -9.26 -27.44 4.99
CA LEU A 212 -8.22 -26.44 4.65
C LEU A 212 -8.11 -25.40 5.77
N LYS A 213 -9.26 -24.84 6.21
CA LYS A 213 -9.29 -23.87 7.31
C LYS A 213 -8.69 -24.44 8.60
N LYS A 214 -9.08 -25.66 8.97
CA LYS A 214 -8.53 -26.33 10.15
C LYS A 214 -7.02 -26.56 10.06
N LEU A 215 -6.52 -26.92 8.88
CA LEU A 215 -5.09 -27.08 8.63
C LEU A 215 -4.34 -25.75 8.76
N GLU A 216 -4.90 -24.66 8.23
CA GLU A 216 -4.33 -23.31 8.38
C GLU A 216 -4.26 -22.92 9.87
N ASP A 217 -5.35 -23.10 10.61
CA ASP A 217 -5.44 -22.77 12.03
C ASP A 217 -4.47 -23.62 12.88
N GLU A 218 -4.33 -24.90 12.55
CA GLU A 218 -3.40 -25.81 13.25
C GLU A 218 -1.93 -25.44 12.98
N LEU A 219 -1.57 -25.12 11.75
CA LEU A 219 -0.23 -24.68 11.40
C LEU A 219 0.13 -23.35 12.07
N ALA A 220 -0.80 -22.40 12.08
CA ALA A 220 -0.64 -21.13 12.78
C ALA A 220 -0.45 -21.35 14.29
N PHE A 221 -1.23 -22.25 14.88
CA PHE A 221 -1.10 -22.62 16.28
C PHE A 221 0.25 -23.29 16.58
N GLN A 222 0.69 -24.24 15.76
CA GLN A 222 2.00 -24.90 15.94
C GLN A 222 3.16 -23.89 15.82
N GLN A 223 3.11 -22.96 14.89
CA GLN A 223 4.12 -21.91 14.77
C GLN A 223 4.11 -21.00 16.00
N GLN A 224 2.94 -20.59 16.47
CA GLN A 224 2.79 -19.81 17.71
C GLN A 224 3.37 -20.56 18.92
N GLN A 225 3.08 -21.87 19.08
CA GLN A 225 3.63 -22.66 20.18
C GLN A 225 5.16 -22.70 20.14
N LYS A 226 5.75 -22.98 18.96
CA LYS A 226 7.21 -22.97 18.81
C LYS A 226 7.83 -21.61 19.19
N TRP A 227 7.13 -20.54 18.83
CA TRP A 227 7.58 -19.19 19.20
C TRP A 227 7.47 -18.95 20.71
N LEU A 228 6.38 -19.38 21.35
CA LEU A 228 6.21 -19.31 22.81
C LEU A 228 7.23 -20.16 23.57
N ASP A 229 7.49 -21.37 23.08
CA ASP A 229 8.46 -22.32 23.67
C ASP A 229 9.90 -21.79 23.59
N SER A 230 10.21 -20.84 22.71
CA SER A 230 11.49 -20.15 22.68
C SER A 230 11.76 -19.29 23.94
N GLY A 231 10.74 -19.08 24.78
CA GLY A 231 10.83 -18.29 26.00
C GLY A 231 10.84 -16.78 25.79
N VAL A 232 10.72 -16.32 24.56
CA VAL A 232 10.82 -14.90 24.17
C VAL A 232 9.85 -14.00 24.94
N LEU A 233 8.65 -14.51 25.31
CA LEU A 233 7.66 -13.72 26.06
C LEU A 233 8.12 -13.33 27.47
N LYS A 234 9.07 -14.05 28.08
CA LYS A 234 9.55 -13.74 29.43
C LYS A 234 10.29 -12.39 29.49
N ASP A 235 10.90 -12.02 28.38
CA ASP A 235 11.71 -10.81 28.26
C ASP A 235 10.95 -9.62 27.68
N ILE A 236 9.74 -9.85 27.12
CA ILE A 236 8.93 -8.82 26.44
C ILE A 236 8.15 -8.00 27.47
N GLY A 237 8.30 -6.68 27.40
CA GLY A 237 7.59 -5.74 28.27
C GLY A 237 6.11 -5.57 27.91
N ASN A 238 5.23 -5.54 28.93
CA ASN A 238 3.78 -5.39 28.75
C ASN A 238 3.26 -3.95 28.91
N LYS A 239 4.13 -2.93 28.86
CA LYS A 239 3.72 -1.53 29.04
C LYS A 239 3.73 -0.78 27.70
N ALA A 240 2.52 -0.54 27.16
CA ALA A 240 2.37 0.38 26.05
C ALA A 240 2.62 1.84 26.45
N SER A 241 3.21 2.62 25.54
CA SER A 241 3.26 4.08 25.65
C SER A 241 1.86 4.71 25.56
N ALA A 242 1.71 5.97 25.90
CA ALA A 242 0.44 6.67 25.76
C ALA A 242 -0.03 6.75 24.28
N PRO A 243 0.84 7.06 23.28
CA PRO A 243 0.50 6.92 21.86
C PRO A 243 0.16 5.48 21.46
N GLY A 244 0.96 4.50 21.92
CA GLY A 244 0.75 3.08 21.63
C GLY A 244 -0.61 2.56 22.13
N LYS A 245 -1.06 2.98 23.32
CA LYS A 245 -2.41 2.64 23.83
C LYS A 245 -3.52 3.14 22.92
N LYS A 246 -3.40 4.38 22.40
CA LYS A 246 -4.38 4.93 21.45
C LYS A 246 -4.37 4.17 20.13
N ALA A 247 -3.18 3.84 19.62
CA ALA A 247 -3.03 3.06 18.41
C ALA A 247 -3.67 1.67 18.54
N ILE A 248 -3.41 0.96 19.65
CA ILE A 248 -4.02 -0.34 19.96
C ILE A 248 -5.53 -0.21 20.04
N SER A 249 -6.05 0.76 20.78
CA SER A 249 -7.50 0.99 20.91
C SER A 249 -8.15 1.23 19.55
N TYR A 250 -7.52 2.01 18.68
CA TYR A 250 -8.03 2.19 17.32
C TYR A 250 -8.02 0.88 16.53
N ALA A 251 -6.91 0.17 16.49
CA ALA A 251 -6.75 -1.05 15.70
C ALA A 251 -7.74 -2.15 16.14
N THR A 252 -7.90 -2.35 17.44
CA THR A 252 -8.84 -3.35 18.00
C THR A 252 -10.31 -2.99 17.74
N ALA A 253 -10.65 -1.72 17.67
CA ALA A 253 -11.98 -1.27 17.26
C ALA A 253 -12.32 -1.57 15.79
N GLN A 254 -11.33 -1.97 14.97
CA GLN A 254 -11.55 -2.35 13.56
C GLN A 254 -11.76 -3.85 13.36
N ILE A 255 -11.70 -4.66 14.42
CA ILE A 255 -11.90 -6.11 14.33
C ILE A 255 -13.25 -6.42 13.68
N GLY A 256 -13.27 -7.39 12.76
CA GLY A 256 -14.43 -7.79 11.98
C GLY A 256 -14.61 -7.03 10.66
N LYS A 257 -13.83 -5.98 10.39
CA LYS A 257 -13.85 -5.30 9.09
C LYS A 257 -13.07 -6.07 8.04
N ASP A 258 -13.56 -6.05 6.80
CA ASP A 258 -12.99 -6.83 5.72
C ASP A 258 -11.61 -6.31 5.28
N TYR A 259 -10.75 -7.26 4.89
CA TYR A 259 -9.52 -6.92 4.18
C TYR A 259 -9.84 -6.51 2.74
N VAL A 260 -9.37 -5.34 2.36
CA VAL A 260 -9.36 -4.89 0.96
C VAL A 260 -7.99 -4.30 0.66
N TRP A 261 -7.34 -4.78 -0.39
CA TRP A 261 -6.03 -4.31 -0.79
C TRP A 261 -6.06 -2.80 -1.12
N GLY A 262 -5.03 -2.07 -0.67
CA GLY A 262 -4.93 -0.62 -0.84
C GLY A 262 -5.84 0.20 0.07
N ALA A 263 -6.66 -0.43 0.93
CA ALA A 263 -7.59 0.28 1.81
C ALA A 263 -6.91 0.74 3.11
N GLU A 264 -7.30 1.95 3.53
CA GLU A 264 -6.83 2.60 4.77
C GLU A 264 -7.95 2.88 5.76
N GLY A 265 -9.13 2.30 5.55
CA GLY A 265 -10.32 2.58 6.37
C GLY A 265 -11.16 3.77 5.85
N PRO A 266 -12.24 4.12 6.56
CA PRO A 266 -12.66 3.55 7.84
C PRO A 266 -13.38 2.19 7.74
N ASP A 267 -13.89 1.80 6.56
CA ASP A 267 -14.76 0.61 6.41
C ASP A 267 -13.99 -0.68 6.20
N THR A 268 -12.87 -0.62 5.50
CA THR A 268 -12.02 -1.76 5.15
C THR A 268 -10.55 -1.39 5.28
N PHE A 269 -9.67 -2.38 5.44
CA PHE A 269 -8.24 -2.15 5.64
C PHE A 269 -7.40 -3.19 4.90
N ASP A 270 -6.22 -2.79 4.43
CA ASP A 270 -5.10 -3.72 4.25
C ASP A 270 -4.21 -3.75 5.51
N CYS A 271 -3.18 -4.60 5.54
CA CYS A 271 -2.35 -4.79 6.73
C CYS A 271 -1.64 -3.50 7.18
N SER A 272 -0.99 -2.80 6.26
CA SER A 272 -0.25 -1.57 6.54
C SER A 272 -1.14 -0.33 6.66
N GLY A 273 -2.30 -0.32 6.00
CA GLY A 273 -3.31 0.73 6.17
C GLY A 273 -3.93 0.71 7.56
N LEU A 274 -4.17 -0.46 8.13
CA LEU A 274 -4.63 -0.60 9.51
C LEU A 274 -3.61 -0.02 10.50
N THR A 275 -2.33 -0.39 10.38
CA THR A 275 -1.27 0.10 11.27
C THR A 275 -1.03 1.60 11.10
N LEU A 276 -1.06 2.11 9.87
CA LEU A 276 -0.97 3.55 9.57
C LEU A 276 -2.07 4.34 10.29
N ARG A 277 -3.33 3.95 10.13
CA ARG A 277 -4.46 4.66 10.77
C ARG A 277 -4.45 4.54 12.28
N ALA A 278 -4.06 3.38 12.78
CA ALA A 278 -3.91 3.18 14.22
C ALA A 278 -2.87 4.15 14.83
N TRP A 279 -1.71 4.28 14.20
CA TRP A 279 -0.68 5.19 14.68
C TRP A 279 -1.02 6.67 14.43
N GLN A 280 -1.77 6.99 13.37
CA GLN A 280 -2.33 8.34 13.21
C GLN A 280 -3.26 8.70 14.37
N ALA A 281 -4.10 7.76 14.83
CA ALA A 281 -4.92 7.95 16.03
C ALA A 281 -4.05 8.08 17.31
N GLY A 282 -2.87 7.46 17.33
CA GLY A 282 -1.84 7.64 18.34
C GLY A 282 -1.08 8.98 18.26
N GLY A 283 -1.33 9.79 17.23
CA GLY A 283 -0.66 11.08 17.00
C GLY A 283 0.68 10.97 16.28
N ARG A 284 0.97 9.83 15.64
CA ARG A 284 2.18 9.59 14.84
C ARG A 284 1.81 9.17 13.42
N THR A 285 2.41 9.80 12.41
CA THR A 285 2.30 9.36 11.02
C THR A 285 3.44 8.40 10.72
N ILE A 286 3.11 7.22 10.22
CA ILE A 286 4.06 6.20 9.79
C ILE A 286 3.94 5.98 8.27
N PRO A 287 4.92 5.33 7.62
CA PRO A 287 4.86 5.04 6.19
C PRO A 287 3.66 4.18 5.79
N ARG A 288 3.24 4.32 4.53
CA ARG A 288 2.03 3.65 4.00
C ARG A 288 2.19 2.15 3.84
N THR A 289 3.34 1.68 3.38
CA THR A 289 3.57 0.26 3.06
C THR A 289 4.31 -0.46 4.17
N SER A 290 4.13 -1.77 4.29
CA SER A 290 4.83 -2.59 5.28
C SER A 290 6.35 -2.58 5.07
N GLN A 291 6.82 -2.54 3.81
CA GLN A 291 8.24 -2.41 3.49
C GLN A 291 8.81 -1.08 3.94
N GLU A 292 8.10 0.03 3.71
CA GLU A 292 8.55 1.35 4.16
C GLU A 292 8.49 1.47 5.69
N GLN A 293 7.48 0.89 6.34
CA GLN A 293 7.43 0.78 7.79
C GLN A 293 8.67 0.04 8.32
N TRP A 294 9.09 -1.05 7.65
CA TRP A 294 10.30 -1.78 7.98
C TRP A 294 11.59 -0.97 7.77
N HIS A 295 11.65 -0.21 6.67
CA HIS A 295 12.87 0.52 6.31
C HIS A 295 13.05 1.85 7.05
N GLN A 296 11.97 2.53 7.38
CA GLN A 296 12.01 3.90 7.89
C GLN A 296 11.79 4.02 9.40
N LEU A 297 11.13 3.04 10.04
CA LEU A 297 10.89 3.08 11.47
C LEU A 297 12.07 2.48 12.26
N PRO A 298 12.34 2.97 13.49
CA PRO A 298 13.37 2.43 14.36
C PRO A 298 13.15 0.94 14.65
N ARG A 299 14.19 0.13 14.43
CA ARG A 299 14.18 -1.31 14.72
C ARG A 299 14.37 -1.58 16.19
N VAL A 300 13.67 -2.58 16.70
CA VAL A 300 13.72 -3.01 18.10
C VAL A 300 14.07 -4.50 18.14
N ALA A 301 14.91 -4.89 19.09
CA ALA A 301 15.14 -6.31 19.32
C ALA A 301 13.85 -6.99 19.80
N LEU A 302 13.63 -8.23 19.40
CA LEU A 302 12.39 -8.95 19.70
C LEU A 302 12.10 -9.02 21.23
N LYS A 303 13.15 -9.17 22.04
CA LYS A 303 13.07 -9.17 23.50
C LYS A 303 12.64 -7.83 24.11
N ASP A 304 12.89 -6.72 23.40
CA ASP A 304 12.57 -5.36 23.86
C ASP A 304 11.24 -4.85 23.29
N MET A 305 10.49 -5.74 22.63
CA MET A 305 9.17 -5.44 22.06
C MET A 305 8.16 -5.06 23.16
N ARG A 306 7.26 -4.14 22.85
CA ARG A 306 6.18 -3.72 23.74
C ARG A 306 4.86 -3.54 22.97
N PRO A 307 3.69 -3.57 23.64
CA PRO A 307 2.42 -3.34 22.99
C PRO A 307 2.39 -1.99 22.24
N GLY A 308 1.93 -2.03 20.99
CA GLY A 308 1.96 -0.94 20.02
C GLY A 308 3.06 -1.08 18.98
N ASP A 309 4.15 -1.79 19.24
CA ASP A 309 5.18 -2.06 18.26
C ASP A 309 4.60 -2.85 17.07
N LEU A 310 5.22 -2.72 15.91
CA LEU A 310 4.79 -3.41 14.69
C LEU A 310 5.72 -4.59 14.43
N ILE A 311 5.14 -5.76 14.28
CA ILE A 311 5.85 -6.96 13.85
C ILE A 311 5.74 -7.06 12.34
N ILE A 312 6.90 -7.07 11.69
CA ILE A 312 7.02 -7.23 10.24
C ILE A 312 7.26 -8.70 9.94
N TYR A 313 6.55 -9.23 8.97
CA TYR A 313 6.56 -10.63 8.62
C TYR A 313 7.09 -10.87 7.22
N PHE A 314 7.60 -12.08 7.01
CA PHE A 314 8.23 -12.57 5.79
C PHE A 314 9.52 -11.83 5.41
N SER A 315 10.42 -12.49 4.71
CA SER A 315 11.73 -11.94 4.32
C SER A 315 11.69 -10.73 3.40
N ASP A 316 10.55 -10.51 2.75
CA ASP A 316 10.25 -9.42 1.82
C ASP A 316 9.45 -8.27 2.48
N ALA A 317 9.22 -8.35 3.81
CA ALA A 317 8.42 -7.41 4.59
C ALA A 317 7.00 -7.19 4.02
N SER A 318 6.41 -8.21 3.38
CA SER A 318 5.10 -8.09 2.70
C SER A 318 3.91 -8.03 3.64
N HIS A 319 4.08 -8.24 4.95
CA HIS A 319 2.98 -8.20 5.90
C HIS A 319 3.39 -7.56 7.24
N VAL A 320 2.40 -6.97 7.93
CA VAL A 320 2.58 -6.30 9.22
C VAL A 320 1.39 -6.54 10.15
N GLY A 321 1.67 -6.69 11.44
CA GLY A 321 0.68 -6.71 12.51
C GLY A 321 1.11 -5.85 13.69
N MET A 322 0.16 -5.32 14.46
CA MET A 322 0.44 -4.54 15.66
C MET A 322 0.42 -5.45 16.88
N TYR A 323 1.50 -5.44 17.65
CA TYR A 323 1.60 -6.21 18.89
C TYR A 323 0.69 -5.65 19.98
N LEU A 324 -0.08 -6.52 20.61
CA LEU A 324 -1.05 -6.16 21.65
C LEU A 324 -0.53 -6.44 23.08
N GLY A 325 0.50 -7.25 23.20
CA GLY A 325 0.93 -7.87 24.46
C GLY A 325 0.58 -9.36 24.48
N ASP A 326 1.13 -10.08 25.46
CA ASP A 326 0.83 -11.49 25.75
C ASP A 326 0.93 -12.43 24.53
N GLY A 327 1.81 -12.11 23.59
CA GLY A 327 2.02 -12.92 22.39
C GLY A 327 0.94 -12.80 21.31
N ALA A 328 0.12 -11.76 21.35
CA ALA A 328 -0.95 -11.51 20.40
C ALA A 328 -0.66 -10.29 19.49
N ILE A 329 -1.18 -10.35 18.26
CA ILE A 329 -1.22 -9.21 17.32
C ILE A 329 -2.65 -8.96 16.85
N VAL A 330 -2.93 -7.72 16.45
CA VAL A 330 -4.07 -7.38 15.59
C VAL A 330 -3.55 -7.08 14.18
N HIS A 331 -4.20 -7.63 13.17
CA HIS A 331 -3.83 -7.41 11.78
C HIS A 331 -5.03 -7.57 10.83
N ALA A 332 -4.90 -7.09 9.59
CA ALA A 332 -5.77 -7.40 8.47
C ALA A 332 -5.05 -8.48 7.62
N PRO A 333 -5.50 -9.77 7.64
CA PRO A 333 -4.66 -10.88 7.18
C PRO A 333 -4.46 -10.94 5.66
N ARG A 334 -5.55 -11.05 4.90
CA ARG A 334 -5.57 -11.22 3.44
C ARG A 334 -6.97 -11.07 2.85
N PRO A 335 -7.13 -10.94 1.51
CA PRO A 335 -8.45 -10.93 0.87
C PRO A 335 -9.34 -12.10 1.31
N GLY A 336 -10.62 -11.83 1.57
CA GLY A 336 -11.58 -12.81 2.05
C GLY A 336 -11.49 -13.13 3.56
N ARG A 337 -10.64 -12.41 4.29
CA ARG A 337 -10.55 -12.46 5.76
C ARG A 337 -10.84 -11.07 6.34
N GLN A 338 -11.09 -11.03 7.63
CA GLN A 338 -11.40 -9.81 8.38
C GLN A 338 -10.24 -9.46 9.32
N VAL A 339 -10.18 -8.19 9.71
CA VAL A 339 -9.30 -7.74 10.80
C VAL A 339 -9.56 -8.61 12.03
N THR A 340 -8.51 -9.20 12.57
CA THR A 340 -8.61 -10.20 13.64
C THR A 340 -7.40 -10.17 14.55
N ILE A 341 -7.51 -10.84 15.69
CA ILE A 341 -6.39 -11.11 16.60
C ILE A 341 -5.87 -12.51 16.32
N THR A 342 -4.54 -12.63 16.21
CA THR A 342 -3.85 -13.92 16.08
C THR A 342 -2.59 -13.94 16.95
N GLY A 343 -1.93 -15.10 17.04
CA GLY A 343 -0.64 -15.21 17.72
C GLY A 343 0.48 -14.47 16.99
N ALA A 344 1.34 -13.76 17.70
CA ALA A 344 2.46 -13.03 17.14
C ALA A 344 3.45 -13.92 16.38
N GLY A 345 3.64 -15.16 16.81
CA GLY A 345 4.49 -16.17 16.17
C GLY A 345 3.80 -17.01 15.09
N SER A 346 2.55 -16.71 14.72
CA SER A 346 1.78 -17.51 13.75
C SER A 346 2.32 -17.42 12.30
N MET A 347 3.18 -16.45 12.03
CA MET A 347 3.84 -16.23 10.74
C MET A 347 5.35 -16.02 10.93
N PRO A 348 6.19 -16.23 9.90
CA PRO A 348 7.63 -16.00 9.96
C PRO A 348 7.95 -14.54 10.26
N ILE A 349 8.51 -14.23 11.42
CA ILE A 349 8.87 -12.88 11.83
C ILE A 349 10.17 -12.47 11.13
N LEU A 350 10.16 -11.30 10.44
CA LEU A 350 11.35 -10.63 9.95
C LEU A 350 12.01 -9.78 11.05
N GLY A 351 11.20 -9.05 11.79
CA GLY A 351 11.65 -8.20 12.88
C GLY A 351 10.55 -7.32 13.44
N VAL A 352 10.96 -6.41 14.33
CA VAL A 352 10.05 -5.48 15.02
C VAL A 352 10.49 -4.04 14.78
N VAL A 353 9.54 -3.14 14.61
CA VAL A 353 9.78 -1.70 14.50
C VAL A 353 8.89 -0.93 15.49
N ARG A 354 9.37 0.23 15.93
CA ARG A 354 8.73 1.06 16.96
C ARG A 354 8.38 2.44 16.41
N PRO A 355 7.08 2.72 16.14
CA PRO A 355 6.67 4.00 15.58
C PRO A 355 6.84 5.23 16.47
N ASP A 356 6.90 5.06 17.78
CA ASP A 356 7.13 6.11 18.77
C ASP A 356 8.52 6.04 19.42
N GLY A 357 9.45 5.32 18.80
CA GLY A 357 10.85 5.37 19.16
C GLY A 357 11.48 6.68 18.69
N ASP A 358 12.23 7.34 19.55
CA ASP A 358 13.14 8.39 19.13
C ASP A 358 14.30 7.70 18.40
N GLY A 359 14.45 8.01 17.09
CA GLY A 359 15.47 7.44 16.20
C GLY A 359 16.88 7.89 16.58
#